data_c793c4d34654b25895ed50079eda254c
#
_entry.id   c793c4d34654b25895ed50079eda254c
#
_cell.length_a   1.000
_cell.length_b   1.000
_cell.length_c   1.000
_cell.angle_alpha   90.00
_cell.angle_beta   90.00
_cell.angle_gamma   90.00
#
_symmetry.space_group_name_H-M   'P 1'
#
loop_
_entity.id
_entity.type
_entity.pdbx_description
1 polymer ?
#
loop_
_entity_poly.entity_id
_entity_poly.type
_entity_poly.pdbx_seq_one_letter_code
_entity_poly.pdbx_strand_id
1 'polypeptide(L)'
;KLAYRESFGAGPIQDFLRRAARELQLWIVGGTLPLVADDDAHVLNSSLVFSPQGECVARYDKIHLFHYDNGRERYTEAAVVQAGHTPVTCDITSREGETWRLGLSVCYDLRFPELYRRLAEQGADLLLVPAAFTHITGLAHWEVLLRARAIENQAYLLAPAQGGHHENGRRTWGHSLLADPWGMVLAQQAEGAGVVLGEITRERLAHVRRQLPALEHRVL
;
A
#
# COMPACT_ATOMS: atom_id res chain seq x y z
N LYS A 1 -8.77 7.10 -15.87
CA LYS A 1 -7.39 6.56 -15.70
C LYS A 1 -6.63 6.54 -17.03
N LEU A 2 -7.25 6.09 -18.13
CA LEU A 2 -6.61 6.04 -19.48
C LEU A 2 -6.01 7.38 -19.93
N ALA A 3 -6.70 8.50 -19.67
CA ALA A 3 -6.24 9.83 -20.06
C ALA A 3 -5.00 10.34 -19.29
N TYR A 4 -4.68 9.71 -18.14
CA TYR A 4 -3.58 10.12 -17.26
C TYR A 4 -2.49 9.05 -17.16
N ARG A 5 -2.54 8.02 -18.03
CA ARG A 5 -1.56 6.95 -18.01
C ARG A 5 -0.19 7.46 -18.47
N GLU A 6 0.83 7.01 -17.79
CA GLU A 6 2.23 7.33 -18.09
C GLU A 6 2.97 6.09 -18.55
N SER A 7 3.97 6.25 -19.39
CA SER A 7 4.93 5.19 -19.66
C SER A 7 5.82 4.98 -18.44
N PHE A 8 6.16 3.73 -18.10
CA PHE A 8 7.08 3.49 -17.00
C PHE A 8 8.43 4.16 -17.25
N GLY A 9 8.90 4.92 -16.28
CA GLY A 9 10.14 5.68 -16.33
C GLY A 9 9.98 7.12 -16.84
N ALA A 10 8.80 7.52 -17.36
CA ALA A 10 8.56 8.87 -17.91
C ALA A 10 7.13 9.33 -17.65
N GLY A 11 6.97 10.61 -17.34
CA GLY A 11 5.68 11.26 -17.16
C GLY A 11 5.64 12.22 -15.97
N PRO A 12 4.71 13.16 -15.96
CA PRO A 12 4.67 14.25 -14.98
C PRO A 12 4.50 13.78 -13.54
N ILE A 13 3.76 12.70 -13.28
CA ILE A 13 3.57 12.16 -11.93
C ILE A 13 4.88 11.54 -11.44
N GLN A 14 5.52 10.71 -12.27
CA GLN A 14 6.80 10.11 -11.95
C GLN A 14 7.91 11.14 -11.77
N ASP A 15 7.93 12.18 -12.61
CA ASP A 15 8.91 13.28 -12.52
C ASP A 15 8.71 14.09 -11.23
N PHE A 16 7.46 14.32 -10.82
CA PHE A 16 7.15 14.96 -9.54
C PHE A 16 7.66 14.12 -8.36
N LEU A 17 7.36 12.82 -8.32
CA LEU A 17 7.79 11.93 -7.23
C LEU A 17 9.33 11.83 -7.16
N ARG A 18 9.98 11.68 -8.30
CA ARG A 18 11.45 11.64 -8.41
C ARG A 18 12.09 12.93 -7.89
N ARG A 19 11.57 14.08 -8.32
CA ARG A 19 12.05 15.39 -7.88
C ARG A 19 11.82 15.58 -6.38
N ALA A 20 10.61 15.29 -5.87
CA ALA A 20 10.29 15.42 -4.45
C ALA A 20 11.19 14.53 -3.59
N ALA A 21 11.41 13.26 -3.97
CA ALA A 21 12.30 12.35 -3.26
C ALA A 21 13.72 12.92 -3.14
N ARG A 22 14.24 13.45 -4.24
CA ARG A 22 15.59 14.04 -4.30
C ARG A 22 15.71 15.36 -3.54
N GLU A 23 14.74 16.26 -3.70
CA GLU A 23 14.77 17.59 -3.04
C GLU A 23 14.62 17.47 -1.52
N LEU A 24 13.77 16.53 -1.06
CA LEU A 24 13.49 16.31 0.35
C LEU A 24 14.44 15.28 0.99
N GLN A 25 15.26 14.59 0.19
CA GLN A 25 16.13 13.49 0.64
C GLN A 25 15.36 12.41 1.40
N LEU A 26 14.21 12.01 0.85
CA LEU A 26 13.29 11.03 1.44
C LEU A 26 13.06 9.84 0.51
N TRP A 27 12.84 8.67 1.11
CA TRP A 27 12.18 7.58 0.43
C TRP A 27 10.70 7.96 0.22
N ILE A 28 10.22 7.81 -1.01
CA ILE A 28 8.82 8.07 -1.34
C ILE A 28 8.19 6.83 -1.97
N VAL A 29 7.10 6.35 -1.36
CA VAL A 29 6.19 5.41 -2.01
C VAL A 29 5.01 6.22 -2.53
N GLY A 30 4.92 6.36 -3.85
CA GLY A 30 4.07 7.34 -4.52
C GLY A 30 2.57 7.00 -4.57
N GLY A 31 2.06 6.25 -3.59
CA GLY A 31 0.67 5.79 -3.63
C GLY A 31 0.44 4.94 -4.87
N THR A 32 -0.48 5.33 -5.75
CA THR A 32 -0.67 4.68 -7.04
C THR A 32 -0.82 5.67 -8.19
N LEU A 33 -0.33 5.27 -9.37
CA LEU A 33 -0.52 5.97 -10.61
C LEU A 33 -0.88 4.99 -11.74
N PRO A 34 -1.60 5.43 -12.78
CA PRO A 34 -1.88 4.60 -13.93
C PRO A 34 -0.66 4.54 -14.86
N LEU A 35 -0.15 3.34 -15.10
CA LEU A 35 0.88 3.09 -16.12
C LEU A 35 0.27 2.45 -17.37
N VAL A 36 0.93 2.61 -18.50
CA VAL A 36 0.59 1.93 -19.76
C VAL A 36 0.60 0.43 -19.52
N ALA A 37 -0.49 -0.24 -19.93
CA ALA A 37 -0.65 -1.70 -19.91
C ALA A 37 -0.23 -2.31 -21.25
N ASP A 38 -0.45 -3.62 -21.40
CA ASP A 38 -0.10 -4.35 -22.62
C ASP A 38 -0.99 -3.98 -23.83
N ASP A 39 -2.16 -3.40 -23.56
CA ASP A 39 -3.10 -2.92 -24.56
C ASP A 39 -3.56 -1.47 -24.30
N ASP A 40 -4.24 -0.88 -25.30
CA ASP A 40 -4.72 0.49 -25.22
C ASP A 40 -6.03 0.68 -24.42
N ALA A 41 -6.73 -0.39 -24.10
CA ALA A 41 -8.00 -0.36 -23.37
C ALA A 41 -7.79 -0.34 -21.84
N HIS A 42 -6.61 -0.71 -21.37
CA HIS A 42 -6.31 -0.86 -19.95
C HIS A 42 -5.14 0.01 -19.49
N VAL A 43 -5.02 0.12 -18.17
CA VAL A 43 -3.85 0.66 -17.47
C VAL A 43 -3.44 -0.31 -16.39
N LEU A 44 -2.19 -0.27 -15.97
CA LEU A 44 -1.74 -0.87 -14.72
C LEU A 44 -1.95 0.13 -13.57
N ASN A 45 -2.45 -0.34 -12.43
CA ASN A 45 -2.56 0.47 -11.22
C ASN A 45 -1.31 0.24 -10.37
N SER A 46 -0.31 1.10 -10.51
CA SER A 46 1.05 0.83 -10.07
C SER A 46 1.47 1.68 -8.88
N SER A 47 2.15 1.07 -7.91
CA SER A 47 2.85 1.75 -6.82
C SER A 47 4.35 1.75 -7.11
N LEU A 48 4.98 2.92 -7.04
CA LEU A 48 6.41 3.10 -7.31
C LEU A 48 7.14 3.57 -6.07
N VAL A 49 8.35 3.07 -5.86
CA VAL A 49 9.23 3.46 -4.75
C VAL A 49 10.41 4.24 -5.30
N PHE A 50 10.61 5.45 -4.79
CA PHE A 50 11.71 6.33 -5.15
C PHE A 50 12.70 6.48 -3.99
N SER A 51 13.99 6.34 -4.30
CA SER A 51 15.08 6.57 -3.35
C SER A 51 15.32 8.07 -3.10
N PRO A 52 16.06 8.45 -2.04
CA PRO A 52 16.49 9.84 -1.80
C PRO A 52 17.32 10.45 -2.95
N GLN A 53 17.85 9.63 -3.86
CA GLN A 53 18.55 10.07 -5.08
C GLN A 53 17.58 10.32 -6.23
N GLY A 54 16.28 10.01 -6.05
CA GLY A 54 15.25 10.14 -7.09
C GLY A 54 15.22 8.96 -8.07
N GLU A 55 15.82 7.84 -7.72
CA GLU A 55 15.79 6.62 -8.54
C GLU A 55 14.53 5.81 -8.23
N CYS A 56 13.83 5.33 -9.25
CA CYS A 56 12.74 4.37 -9.07
C CYS A 56 13.33 2.98 -8.83
N VAL A 57 13.28 2.50 -7.58
CA VAL A 57 13.92 1.25 -7.16
C VAL A 57 12.96 0.06 -7.12
N ALA A 58 11.66 0.30 -7.09
CA ALA A 58 10.67 -0.78 -7.14
C ALA A 58 9.37 -0.30 -7.79
N ARG A 59 8.68 -1.26 -8.42
CA ARG A 59 7.36 -1.11 -9.01
C ARG A 59 6.51 -2.32 -8.62
N TYR A 60 5.31 -2.06 -8.13
CA TYR A 60 4.28 -3.06 -7.88
C TYR A 60 3.04 -2.71 -8.69
N ASP A 61 2.56 -3.63 -9.50
CA ASP A 61 1.31 -3.53 -10.23
C ASP A 61 0.23 -4.30 -9.45
N LYS A 62 -0.86 -3.62 -9.11
CA LYS A 62 -1.95 -4.19 -8.30
C LYS A 62 -2.44 -5.53 -8.86
N ILE A 63 -2.44 -6.56 -8.01
CA ILE A 63 -2.79 -7.94 -8.40
C ILE A 63 -4.30 -8.13 -8.38
N HIS A 64 -4.97 -7.78 -7.28
CA HIS A 64 -6.40 -8.08 -7.11
C HIS A 64 -7.26 -6.88 -7.50
N LEU A 65 -8.04 -7.03 -8.56
CA LEU A 65 -8.90 -5.98 -9.09
C LEU A 65 -10.25 -5.95 -8.38
N PHE A 66 -10.69 -4.74 -8.02
CA PHE A 66 -11.89 -4.55 -7.23
C PHE A 66 -13.16 -4.79 -8.06
N HIS A 67 -14.00 -5.68 -7.56
CA HIS A 67 -15.36 -5.86 -8.02
C HIS A 67 -16.32 -5.77 -6.82
N TYR A 68 -17.40 -5.00 -6.98
CA TYR A 68 -18.43 -4.86 -5.97
C TYR A 68 -19.76 -4.49 -6.65
N ASP A 69 -20.81 -5.17 -6.25
CA ASP A 69 -22.18 -4.88 -6.69
C ASP A 69 -23.14 -5.14 -5.52
N ASN A 70 -23.88 -4.14 -5.10
CA ASN A 70 -24.89 -4.23 -4.04
C ASN A 70 -26.29 -3.89 -4.55
N GLY A 71 -26.49 -3.86 -5.88
CA GLY A 71 -27.73 -3.47 -6.54
C GLY A 71 -27.96 -1.96 -6.63
N ARG A 72 -27.16 -1.13 -5.92
CA ARG A 72 -27.20 0.35 -5.98
C ARG A 72 -25.90 0.93 -6.53
N GLU A 73 -24.79 0.38 -6.13
CA GLU A 73 -23.46 0.77 -6.58
C GLU A 73 -22.79 -0.43 -7.22
N ARG A 74 -22.18 -0.21 -8.38
CA ARG A 74 -21.41 -1.23 -9.08
C ARG A 74 -20.03 -0.70 -9.44
N TYR A 75 -19.02 -1.48 -9.10
CA TYR A 75 -17.62 -1.22 -9.42
C TYR A 75 -17.03 -2.45 -10.11
N THR A 76 -16.39 -2.25 -11.26
CA THR A 76 -15.70 -3.30 -12.02
C THR A 76 -14.37 -2.73 -12.48
N GLU A 77 -13.33 -2.86 -11.63
CA GLU A 77 -11.99 -2.29 -11.92
C GLU A 77 -11.37 -2.94 -13.16
N ALA A 78 -11.61 -4.23 -13.38
CA ALA A 78 -11.13 -4.98 -14.53
C ALA A 78 -11.60 -4.45 -15.89
N ALA A 79 -12.60 -3.57 -15.94
CA ALA A 79 -13.02 -2.92 -17.19
C ALA A 79 -12.01 -1.91 -17.74
N VAL A 80 -11.05 -1.45 -16.91
CA VAL A 80 -10.06 -0.41 -17.29
C VAL A 80 -8.69 -0.65 -16.70
N VAL A 81 -8.51 -1.68 -15.88
CA VAL A 81 -7.23 -2.00 -15.22
C VAL A 81 -6.86 -3.44 -15.52
N GLN A 82 -5.65 -3.63 -16.02
CA GLN A 82 -5.00 -4.94 -16.14
C GLN A 82 -4.40 -5.34 -14.79
N ALA A 83 -4.57 -6.60 -14.40
CA ALA A 83 -3.98 -7.13 -13.18
C ALA A 83 -2.47 -7.34 -13.30
N GLY A 84 -1.75 -7.01 -12.23
CA GLY A 84 -0.39 -7.50 -12.02
C GLY A 84 -0.37 -8.95 -11.54
N HIS A 85 0.83 -9.53 -11.41
CA HIS A 85 0.97 -10.95 -11.07
C HIS A 85 2.05 -11.23 -10.03
N THR A 86 2.90 -10.24 -9.72
CA THR A 86 4.11 -10.47 -8.92
C THR A 86 4.03 -9.74 -7.58
N PRO A 87 4.11 -10.46 -6.44
CA PRO A 87 4.36 -9.85 -5.14
C PRO A 87 5.73 -9.17 -5.14
N VAL A 88 5.82 -7.95 -4.60
CA VAL A 88 7.04 -7.15 -4.63
C VAL A 88 7.41 -6.70 -3.23
N THR A 89 8.68 -6.95 -2.87
CA THR A 89 9.35 -6.33 -1.73
C THR A 89 10.54 -5.51 -2.21
N CYS A 90 10.92 -4.50 -1.45
CA CYS A 90 12.16 -3.75 -1.69
C CYS A 90 12.77 -3.26 -0.38
N ASP A 91 14.10 -3.14 -0.36
CA ASP A 91 14.81 -2.63 0.80
C ASP A 91 14.97 -1.11 0.71
N ILE A 92 14.73 -0.45 1.84
CA ILE A 92 15.02 0.96 2.04
C ILE A 92 16.00 1.10 3.21
N THR A 93 16.79 2.17 3.21
CA THR A 93 17.70 2.47 4.32
C THR A 93 17.24 3.73 5.04
N SER A 94 17.06 3.65 6.37
CA SER A 94 16.75 4.81 7.20
C SER A 94 17.92 5.79 7.26
N ARG A 95 17.70 6.98 7.81
CA ARG A 95 18.76 7.98 8.02
C ARG A 95 19.82 7.49 9.02
N GLU A 96 19.44 6.61 9.92
CA GLU A 96 20.32 5.96 10.92
C GLU A 96 21.09 4.76 10.34
N GLY A 97 20.87 4.42 9.06
CA GLY A 97 21.55 3.32 8.37
C GLY A 97 20.88 1.95 8.55
N GLU A 98 19.68 1.90 9.15
CA GLU A 98 18.95 0.65 9.28
C GLU A 98 18.25 0.27 7.96
N THR A 99 18.33 -0.99 7.59
CA THR A 99 17.60 -1.51 6.43
C THR A 99 16.21 -1.98 6.83
N TRP A 100 15.19 -1.54 6.11
CA TRP A 100 13.80 -1.95 6.26
C TRP A 100 13.28 -2.55 4.97
N ARG A 101 12.67 -3.73 5.04
CA ARG A 101 12.04 -4.34 3.86
C ARG A 101 10.56 -3.97 3.78
N LEU A 102 10.21 -3.26 2.72
CA LEU A 102 8.83 -2.91 2.39
C LEU A 102 8.15 -4.07 1.67
N GLY A 103 6.89 -4.34 1.99
CA GLY A 103 5.99 -5.20 1.22
C GLY A 103 4.91 -4.34 0.57
N LEU A 104 4.80 -4.38 -0.77
CA LEU A 104 3.91 -3.52 -1.52
C LEU A 104 2.57 -4.20 -1.78
N SER A 105 1.49 -3.47 -1.57
CA SER A 105 0.12 -3.87 -1.92
C SER A 105 -0.72 -2.62 -2.23
N VAL A 106 -1.91 -2.79 -2.81
CA VAL A 106 -2.81 -1.66 -3.13
C VAL A 106 -4.25 -2.01 -2.82
N CYS A 107 -4.86 -1.28 -1.88
CA CYS A 107 -6.32 -1.20 -1.68
C CYS A 107 -7.00 -2.57 -1.53
N TYR A 108 -7.61 -3.10 -2.58
CA TYR A 108 -8.36 -4.35 -2.59
C TYR A 108 -7.51 -5.58 -2.26
N ASP A 109 -6.18 -5.50 -2.49
CA ASP A 109 -5.22 -6.52 -2.08
C ASP A 109 -5.34 -6.84 -0.58
N LEU A 110 -5.79 -5.88 0.23
CA LEU A 110 -6.01 -6.04 1.67
C LEU A 110 -6.90 -7.24 2.02
N ARG A 111 -7.79 -7.66 1.12
CA ARG A 111 -8.70 -8.79 1.36
C ARG A 111 -8.06 -10.16 1.18
N PHE A 112 -6.87 -10.21 0.61
CA PHE A 112 -6.21 -11.46 0.21
C PHE A 112 -4.99 -11.73 1.10
N PRO A 113 -5.15 -12.50 2.20
CA PRO A 113 -4.06 -12.79 3.13
C PRO A 113 -2.90 -13.51 2.47
N GLU A 114 -3.15 -14.22 1.37
CA GLU A 114 -2.14 -14.95 0.61
C GLU A 114 -1.02 -14.01 0.11
N LEU A 115 -1.36 -12.82 -0.39
CA LEU A 115 -0.37 -11.83 -0.82
C LEU A 115 0.52 -11.40 0.36
N TYR A 116 -0.10 -11.05 1.48
CA TYR A 116 0.64 -10.60 2.66
C TYR A 116 1.52 -11.70 3.24
N ARG A 117 1.06 -12.94 3.16
CA ARG A 117 1.88 -14.08 3.56
C ARG A 117 3.11 -14.26 2.67
N ARG A 118 2.96 -14.06 1.36
CA ARG A 118 4.10 -14.05 0.43
C ARG A 118 5.08 -12.91 0.72
N LEU A 119 4.57 -11.72 1.03
CA LEU A 119 5.42 -10.60 1.42
C LEU A 119 6.18 -10.87 2.73
N ALA A 120 5.52 -11.49 3.72
CA ALA A 120 6.15 -11.90 4.96
C ALA A 120 7.22 -12.99 4.75
N GLU A 121 6.97 -13.97 3.89
CA GLU A 121 7.97 -14.98 3.47
C GLU A 121 9.19 -14.36 2.80
N GLN A 122 9.01 -13.26 2.09
CA GLN A 122 10.08 -12.46 1.51
C GLN A 122 10.77 -11.54 2.55
N GLY A 123 10.34 -11.59 3.82
CA GLY A 123 10.95 -10.86 4.93
C GLY A 123 10.44 -9.43 5.11
N ALA A 124 9.26 -9.08 4.64
CA ALA A 124 8.71 -7.74 4.82
C ALA A 124 8.61 -7.35 6.31
N ASP A 125 9.10 -6.16 6.63
CA ASP A 125 9.05 -5.53 7.95
C ASP A 125 7.95 -4.49 8.07
N LEU A 126 7.62 -3.84 6.94
CA LEU A 126 6.61 -2.81 6.81
C LEU A 126 5.74 -3.08 5.58
N LEU A 127 4.47 -3.32 5.79
CA LEU A 127 3.46 -3.54 4.76
C LEU A 127 2.82 -2.21 4.36
N LEU A 128 2.70 -1.93 3.07
CA LEU A 128 2.15 -0.69 2.55
C LEU A 128 0.83 -0.94 1.81
N VAL A 129 -0.20 -0.13 2.13
CA VAL A 129 -1.57 -0.30 1.61
C VAL A 129 -2.16 1.05 1.21
N PRO A 130 -1.63 1.74 0.18
CA PRO A 130 -2.31 2.92 -0.35
C PRO A 130 -3.70 2.54 -0.87
N ALA A 131 -4.73 3.33 -0.53
CA ALA A 131 -6.11 2.95 -0.83
C ALA A 131 -7.06 4.13 -1.08
N ALA A 132 -8.15 3.81 -1.78
CA ALA A 132 -9.39 4.58 -1.85
C ALA A 132 -10.56 3.59 -1.59
N PHE A 133 -10.65 3.11 -0.35
CA PHE A 133 -11.62 2.08 0.05
C PHE A 133 -13.04 2.66 0.00
N THR A 134 -14.03 1.91 -0.48
CA THR A 134 -15.43 2.38 -0.48
C THR A 134 -15.90 2.61 0.95
N HIS A 135 -16.73 3.63 1.16
CA HIS A 135 -17.19 4.02 2.49
C HIS A 135 -17.89 2.88 3.23
N ILE A 136 -18.82 2.17 2.56
CA ILE A 136 -19.60 1.08 3.17
C ILE A 136 -18.71 -0.05 3.66
N THR A 137 -17.81 -0.53 2.81
CA THR A 137 -16.92 -1.63 3.18
C THR A 137 -15.78 -1.16 4.08
N GLY A 138 -15.38 0.11 3.99
CA GLY A 138 -14.38 0.71 4.85
C GLY A 138 -14.82 0.76 6.30
N LEU A 139 -16.05 1.25 6.54
CA LEU A 139 -16.64 1.29 7.88
C LEU A 139 -16.61 -0.07 8.59
N ALA A 140 -16.87 -1.15 7.86
CA ALA A 140 -16.97 -2.48 8.44
C ALA A 140 -15.65 -3.27 8.47
N HIS A 141 -14.74 -3.03 7.52
CA HIS A 141 -13.64 -3.96 7.27
C HIS A 141 -12.25 -3.32 7.35
N TRP A 142 -12.09 -2.00 7.12
CA TRP A 142 -10.79 -1.38 6.88
C TRP A 142 -9.81 -1.59 8.04
N GLU A 143 -10.14 -1.10 9.22
CA GLU A 143 -9.25 -1.19 10.38
C GLU A 143 -9.00 -2.65 10.80
N VAL A 144 -10.06 -3.45 10.84
CA VAL A 144 -9.97 -4.86 11.25
C VAL A 144 -9.03 -5.64 10.34
N LEU A 145 -9.12 -5.44 9.01
CA LEU A 145 -8.24 -6.13 8.07
C LEU A 145 -6.79 -5.62 8.14
N LEU A 146 -6.57 -4.30 8.26
CA LEU A 146 -5.23 -3.76 8.41
C LEU A 146 -4.52 -4.32 9.64
N ARG A 147 -5.20 -4.31 10.77
CA ARG A 147 -4.66 -4.87 12.03
C ARG A 147 -4.42 -6.38 11.92
N ALA A 148 -5.33 -7.12 11.28
CA ALA A 148 -5.14 -8.54 11.03
C ALA A 148 -3.87 -8.79 10.20
N ARG A 149 -3.64 -8.04 9.10
CA ARG A 149 -2.41 -8.16 8.29
C ARG A 149 -1.15 -7.85 9.08
N ALA A 150 -1.17 -6.84 9.94
CA ALA A 150 -0.03 -6.52 10.82
C ALA A 150 0.25 -7.66 11.81
N ILE A 151 -0.79 -8.18 12.49
CA ILE A 151 -0.69 -9.22 13.51
C ILE A 151 -0.20 -10.55 12.91
N GLU A 152 -0.89 -11.04 11.89
CA GLU A 152 -0.61 -12.37 11.33
C GLU A 152 0.73 -12.47 10.60
N ASN A 153 1.26 -11.33 10.10
CA ASN A 153 2.55 -11.27 9.42
C ASN A 153 3.65 -10.66 10.29
N GLN A 154 3.33 -10.30 11.54
CA GLN A 154 4.27 -9.72 12.51
C GLN A 154 5.14 -8.62 11.89
N ALA A 155 4.48 -7.68 11.20
CA ALA A 155 5.07 -6.57 10.50
C ALA A 155 4.35 -5.27 10.83
N TYR A 156 5.02 -4.13 10.74
CA TYR A 156 4.34 -2.84 10.72
C TYR A 156 3.44 -2.74 9.49
N LEU A 157 2.41 -1.90 9.57
CA LEU A 157 1.55 -1.64 8.44
C LEU A 157 1.22 -0.16 8.35
N LEU A 158 1.45 0.45 7.18
CA LEU A 158 1.13 1.84 6.87
C LEU A 158 0.15 1.89 5.70
N ALA A 159 -1.01 2.50 5.94
CA ALA A 159 -2.11 2.55 4.99
C ALA A 159 -2.59 3.99 4.77
N PRO A 160 -1.96 4.75 3.84
CA PRO A 160 -2.50 6.04 3.43
C PRO A 160 -3.79 5.84 2.64
N ALA A 161 -4.86 6.55 3.02
CA ALA A 161 -6.18 6.33 2.45
C ALA A 161 -6.89 7.63 2.06
N GLN A 162 -7.40 7.68 0.84
CA GLN A 162 -8.25 8.77 0.40
C GLN A 162 -9.64 8.66 1.06
N GLY A 163 -10.14 9.76 1.61
CA GLY A 163 -11.45 9.85 2.26
C GLY A 163 -12.32 10.97 1.71
N GLY A 164 -13.62 10.89 2.02
CA GLY A 164 -14.58 11.93 1.68
C GLY A 164 -15.35 11.70 0.40
N HIS A 165 -16.02 12.77 -0.06
CA HIS A 165 -16.80 12.77 -1.30
C HIS A 165 -15.94 13.27 -2.47
N HIS A 166 -15.98 12.53 -3.59
CA HIS A 166 -15.25 12.84 -4.81
C HIS A 166 -16.17 13.43 -5.87
N GLU A 167 -15.62 14.20 -6.81
CA GLU A 167 -16.38 14.88 -7.89
C GLU A 167 -17.23 13.92 -8.73
N ASN A 168 -16.81 12.67 -8.86
CA ASN A 168 -17.56 11.62 -9.57
C ASN A 168 -18.70 10.97 -8.76
N GLY A 169 -19.05 11.56 -7.60
CA GLY A 169 -20.12 11.08 -6.72
C GLY A 169 -19.73 9.92 -5.80
N ARG A 170 -18.54 9.36 -5.92
CA ARG A 170 -18.06 8.29 -5.02
C ARG A 170 -17.77 8.86 -3.63
N ARG A 171 -17.98 8.04 -2.62
CA ARG A 171 -17.50 8.29 -1.26
C ARG A 171 -16.50 7.22 -0.85
N THR A 172 -15.34 7.64 -0.35
CA THR A 172 -14.33 6.74 0.20
C THR A 172 -14.17 6.94 1.70
N TRP A 173 -13.60 5.92 2.36
CA TRP A 173 -13.62 5.82 3.82
C TRP A 173 -12.59 6.71 4.50
N GLY A 174 -11.41 6.90 3.91
CA GLY A 174 -10.30 7.55 4.58
C GLY A 174 -9.66 6.65 5.65
N HIS A 175 -9.46 7.19 6.84
CA HIS A 175 -8.88 6.48 7.99
C HIS A 175 -7.47 5.96 7.68
N SER A 176 -6.60 6.89 7.19
CA SER A 176 -5.17 6.61 7.07
C SER A 176 -4.62 6.14 8.40
N LEU A 177 -3.83 5.06 8.42
CA LEU A 177 -3.49 4.35 9.65
C LEU A 177 -2.06 3.81 9.60
N LEU A 178 -1.37 3.89 10.75
CA LEU A 178 -0.15 3.16 11.05
C LEU A 178 -0.42 2.18 12.19
N ALA A 179 -0.12 0.89 11.99
CA ALA A 179 -0.21 -0.14 13.01
C ALA A 179 1.15 -0.80 13.27
N ASP A 180 1.38 -1.22 14.53
CA ASP A 180 2.55 -1.99 14.91
C ASP A 180 2.37 -3.50 14.66
N PRO A 181 3.43 -4.31 14.77
CA PRO A 181 3.36 -5.77 14.57
C PRO A 181 2.46 -6.54 15.55
N TRP A 182 2.03 -5.89 16.64
CA TRP A 182 1.06 -6.45 17.61
C TRP A 182 -0.38 -6.08 17.27
N GLY A 183 -0.59 -5.25 16.22
CA GLY A 183 -1.89 -4.76 15.80
C GLY A 183 -2.37 -3.53 16.58
N MET A 184 -1.49 -2.87 17.33
CA MET A 184 -1.80 -1.60 17.97
C MET A 184 -1.79 -0.49 16.93
N VAL A 185 -2.84 0.34 16.89
CA VAL A 185 -2.89 1.54 16.07
C VAL A 185 -2.01 2.60 16.72
N LEU A 186 -0.91 2.95 16.06
CA LEU A 186 0.05 3.95 16.53
C LEU A 186 -0.38 5.37 16.18
N ALA A 187 -0.96 5.54 14.98
CA ALA A 187 -1.47 6.82 14.51
C ALA A 187 -2.58 6.60 13.49
N GLN A 188 -3.56 7.49 13.49
CA GLN A 188 -4.70 7.44 12.57
C GLN A 188 -5.22 8.84 12.27
N GLN A 189 -5.67 9.05 11.04
CA GLN A 189 -6.47 10.20 10.66
C GLN A 189 -7.75 9.75 9.95
N ALA A 190 -8.89 10.02 10.56
CA ALA A 190 -10.18 9.53 10.09
C ALA A 190 -10.62 10.21 8.79
N GLU A 191 -10.71 11.52 8.77
CA GLU A 191 -11.24 12.31 7.65
C GLU A 191 -10.41 13.59 7.44
N GLY A 192 -10.57 14.18 6.25
CA GLY A 192 -9.93 15.44 5.87
C GLY A 192 -8.50 15.26 5.33
N ALA A 193 -7.96 16.35 4.80
CA ALA A 193 -6.57 16.40 4.37
C ALA A 193 -5.63 16.45 5.57
N GLY A 194 -4.53 15.69 5.53
CA GLY A 194 -3.56 15.71 6.62
C GLY A 194 -2.45 14.68 6.43
N VAL A 195 -1.60 14.60 7.44
CA VAL A 195 -0.44 13.71 7.49
C VAL A 195 -0.53 12.86 8.75
N VAL A 196 -0.38 11.56 8.58
CA VAL A 196 -0.21 10.60 9.68
C VAL A 196 1.29 10.40 9.89
N LEU A 197 1.78 10.74 11.07
CA LEU A 197 3.17 10.53 11.47
C LEU A 197 3.24 9.46 12.55
N GLY A 198 4.27 8.64 12.49
CA GLY A 198 4.55 7.64 13.51
C GLY A 198 5.96 7.11 13.39
N GLU A 199 6.43 6.51 14.46
CA GLU A 199 7.75 5.92 14.58
C GLU A 199 7.65 4.40 14.50
N ILE A 200 8.58 3.78 13.77
CA ILE A 200 8.76 2.33 13.72
C ILE A 200 10.18 2.00 14.18
N THR A 201 10.33 0.93 14.99
CA THR A 201 11.63 0.55 15.55
C THR A 201 11.94 -0.92 15.32
N ARG A 202 13.22 -1.24 15.08
CA ARG A 202 13.71 -2.60 15.01
C ARG A 202 13.51 -3.36 16.32
N GLU A 203 13.68 -2.66 17.43
CA GLU A 203 13.48 -3.23 18.77
C GLU A 203 12.05 -3.77 18.94
N ARG A 204 11.04 -2.95 18.61
CA ARG A 204 9.62 -3.37 18.73
C ARG A 204 9.30 -4.54 17.81
N LEU A 205 9.75 -4.49 16.55
CA LEU A 205 9.56 -5.57 15.60
C LEU A 205 10.16 -6.88 16.09
N ALA A 206 11.42 -6.83 16.52
CA ALA A 206 12.13 -8.00 17.05
C ALA A 206 11.51 -8.51 18.36
N HIS A 207 11.04 -7.61 19.24
CA HIS A 207 10.36 -7.99 20.48
C HIS A 207 9.12 -8.82 20.18
N VAL A 208 8.23 -8.34 19.30
CA VAL A 208 7.00 -9.05 18.94
C VAL A 208 7.29 -10.41 18.34
N ARG A 209 8.23 -10.49 17.38
CA ARG A 209 8.62 -11.74 16.72
C ARG A 209 9.23 -12.75 17.70
N ARG A 210 9.99 -12.32 18.70
CA ARG A 210 10.53 -13.20 19.75
C ARG A 210 9.49 -13.63 20.77
N GLN A 211 8.59 -12.70 21.16
CA GLN A 211 7.57 -12.98 22.18
C GLN A 211 6.55 -14.00 21.70
N LEU A 212 6.18 -13.96 20.43
CA LEU A 212 5.22 -14.86 19.81
C LEU A 212 5.70 -15.26 18.40
N PRO A 213 6.60 -16.25 18.25
CA PRO A 213 7.19 -16.60 16.94
C PRO A 213 6.20 -17.36 16.05
N ALA A 214 5.01 -16.78 15.83
CA ALA A 214 3.90 -17.41 15.09
C ALA A 214 4.25 -17.71 13.63
N LEU A 215 5.15 -16.94 13.01
CA LEU A 215 5.60 -17.20 11.64
C LEU A 215 6.43 -18.49 11.55
N GLU A 216 7.17 -18.84 12.61
CA GLU A 216 7.98 -20.07 12.68
C GLU A 216 7.14 -21.31 13.03
N HIS A 217 5.96 -21.11 13.63
CA HIS A 217 5.06 -22.21 14.02
C HIS A 217 4.15 -22.67 12.85
N ARG A 218 4.28 -22.11 11.68
CA ARG A 218 3.49 -22.50 10.50
C ARG A 218 3.91 -23.89 10.02
N VAL A 219 2.90 -24.72 9.72
CA VAL A 219 3.07 -26.11 9.23
C VAL A 219 2.45 -26.34 7.86
N LEU A 220 1.89 -25.27 7.23
CA LEU A 220 1.27 -25.31 5.91
C LEU A 220 1.98 -24.36 4.94
#